data_1b0954da54f827339b30cc84707773e4
#
_entry.id   1b0954da54f827339b30cc84707773e4
#
_cell.length_a   1.000
_cell.length_b   1.000
_cell.length_c   1.000
_cell.angle_alpha   90.00
_cell.angle_beta   90.00
_cell.angle_gamma   90.00
#
_symmetry.space_group_name_H-M   'P 1'
#
loop_
_entity.id
_entity.type
_entity.pdbx_description
1 polymer ?
#
loop_
_entity_poly.entity_id
_entity_poly.type
_entity_poly.pdbx_seq_one_letter_code
_entity_poly.pdbx_strand_id
1 'polypeptide(L)'
;INLVVVKDEVYGNQIDAEAFISKVDECLASLEPTYQLNDEVFIQPTIFASDERFKQALPAAQTLISGEIDLTLAEGTVSAGKVGKDLLVSWLTLDPETLMPTLDQAAVAAWAEQKGVELNTIGTKRTFKRPDGKNVTVSGGVYGWKVSTADLANTLIGNVTAGNFEAIDIPCEQTADVYNGPGGRDWTAYVDIDLSEQKVRYYNEKDEELFVTDCVTGDVSKGRSTPTGLYYLRAKKSPEVLTGFNADGTKDLSLIHISEPTR
;
A
#
# COMPACT_ATOMS: atom_id res chain seq x y z
N ILE A 1 -2.24 -21.75 -21.99
CA ILE A 1 -2.31 -20.50 -22.78
C ILE A 1 -1.00 -19.75 -22.55
N ASN A 2 -0.23 -19.48 -23.61
CA ASN A 2 0.97 -18.67 -23.50
C ASN A 2 0.54 -17.21 -23.32
N LEU A 3 0.80 -16.63 -22.14
CA LEU A 3 0.47 -15.24 -21.82
C LEU A 3 1.42 -14.24 -22.48
N VAL A 4 2.64 -14.69 -22.82
CA VAL A 4 3.65 -13.90 -23.50
C VAL A 4 4.09 -14.61 -24.77
N VAL A 5 4.05 -13.89 -25.89
CA VAL A 5 4.43 -14.37 -27.22
C VAL A 5 5.17 -13.27 -27.95
N VAL A 6 6.10 -13.65 -28.85
CA VAL A 6 6.68 -12.73 -29.79
C VAL A 6 5.71 -12.56 -30.96
N LYS A 7 5.37 -11.34 -31.31
CA LYS A 7 4.55 -11.02 -32.48
C LYS A 7 5.44 -10.46 -33.58
N ASP A 8 5.02 -10.67 -34.83
CA ASP A 8 5.67 -10.03 -35.97
C ASP A 8 5.61 -8.50 -35.82
N GLU A 9 6.63 -7.86 -36.30
CA GLU A 9 6.75 -6.40 -36.33
C GLU A 9 5.64 -5.79 -37.18
N VAL A 10 5.20 -4.60 -36.73
CA VAL A 10 4.24 -3.80 -37.48
C VAL A 10 4.98 -2.60 -38.04
N TYR A 11 5.06 -2.52 -39.37
CA TYR A 11 5.66 -1.38 -40.04
C TYR A 11 4.80 -0.15 -39.85
N GLY A 12 5.45 0.94 -39.44
CA GLY A 12 4.80 2.24 -39.29
C GLY A 12 4.59 2.91 -40.65
N ASN A 13 3.79 3.98 -40.63
CA ASN A 13 3.57 4.84 -41.78
C ASN A 13 4.28 6.20 -41.64
N GLN A 14 5.21 6.31 -40.70
CA GLN A 14 6.01 7.54 -40.54
C GLN A 14 7.12 7.60 -41.60
N ILE A 15 7.10 8.67 -42.37
CA ILE A 15 8.08 8.90 -43.43
C ILE A 15 9.42 9.30 -42.81
N ASP A 16 10.50 8.67 -43.29
CA ASP A 16 11.86 9.14 -43.12
C ASP A 16 12.09 10.30 -44.09
N ALA A 17 12.25 11.51 -43.54
CA ALA A 17 12.32 12.71 -44.33
C ALA A 17 13.57 12.73 -45.25
N GLU A 18 14.71 12.18 -44.79
CA GLU A 18 15.95 12.15 -45.57
C GLU A 18 15.84 11.14 -46.73
N ALA A 19 15.35 9.92 -46.42
CA ALA A 19 15.11 8.90 -47.43
C ALA A 19 14.09 9.36 -48.48
N PHE A 20 13.02 10.02 -48.06
CA PHE A 20 11.99 10.55 -48.95
C PHE A 20 12.55 11.63 -49.88
N ILE A 21 13.30 12.61 -49.36
CA ILE A 21 13.94 13.68 -50.18
C ILE A 21 14.89 13.08 -51.20
N SER A 22 15.72 12.10 -50.79
CA SER A 22 16.62 11.41 -51.71
C SER A 22 15.87 10.73 -52.84
N LYS A 23 14.74 10.07 -52.55
CA LYS A 23 13.92 9.45 -53.61
C LYS A 23 13.24 10.46 -54.53
N VAL A 24 12.81 11.58 -54.00
CA VAL A 24 12.26 12.68 -54.81
C VAL A 24 13.34 13.20 -55.77
N ASP A 25 14.56 13.40 -55.31
CA ASP A 25 15.69 13.87 -56.14
C ASP A 25 16.04 12.85 -57.24
N GLU A 26 16.03 11.55 -56.94
CA GLU A 26 16.21 10.49 -57.91
C GLU A 26 15.11 10.52 -59.00
N CYS A 27 13.86 10.65 -58.63
CA CYS A 27 12.73 10.74 -59.56
C CYS A 27 12.81 11.99 -60.44
N LEU A 28 13.21 13.12 -59.89
CA LEU A 28 13.43 14.36 -60.64
C LEU A 28 14.57 14.22 -61.66
N ALA A 29 15.65 13.56 -61.26
CA ALA A 29 16.79 13.29 -62.14
C ALA A 29 16.46 12.33 -63.29
N SER A 30 15.59 11.35 -63.03
CA SER A 30 15.13 10.35 -64.04
C SER A 30 13.92 10.81 -64.86
N LEU A 31 13.34 11.99 -64.53
CA LEU A 31 12.10 12.52 -65.12
C LEU A 31 10.90 11.60 -64.96
N GLU A 32 10.84 10.81 -63.84
CA GLU A 32 9.72 9.98 -63.53
C GLU A 32 8.58 10.83 -62.94
N PRO A 33 7.37 10.81 -63.51
CA PRO A 33 6.28 11.72 -63.12
C PRO A 33 5.61 11.33 -61.81
N THR A 34 5.83 10.10 -61.32
CA THR A 34 5.18 9.58 -60.10
C THR A 34 6.09 8.59 -59.38
N TYR A 35 6.08 8.66 -58.04
CA TYR A 35 6.72 7.68 -57.17
C TYR A 35 5.71 7.09 -56.25
N GLN A 36 5.62 5.74 -56.18
CA GLN A 36 4.83 5.05 -55.16
C GLN A 36 5.66 4.88 -53.90
N LEU A 37 5.14 5.38 -52.80
CA LEU A 37 5.78 5.20 -51.50
C LEU A 37 5.85 3.69 -51.16
N ASN A 38 7.06 3.27 -50.85
CA ASN A 38 7.35 1.88 -50.44
C ASN A 38 8.12 1.89 -49.11
N ASP A 39 8.50 0.72 -48.63
CA ASP A 39 9.15 0.56 -47.32
C ASP A 39 10.50 1.28 -47.20
N GLU A 40 11.11 1.66 -48.31
CA GLU A 40 12.39 2.38 -48.32
C GLU A 40 12.31 3.81 -47.79
N VAL A 41 11.14 4.42 -47.85
CA VAL A 41 10.92 5.81 -47.41
C VAL A 41 10.20 5.90 -46.07
N PHE A 42 9.90 4.77 -45.41
CA PHE A 42 9.32 4.73 -44.07
C PHE A 42 10.41 4.41 -43.06
N ILE A 43 10.23 4.95 -41.84
CA ILE A 43 11.08 4.58 -40.70
C ILE A 43 10.90 3.09 -40.43
N GLN A 44 12.00 2.35 -40.53
CA GLN A 44 12.00 0.90 -40.33
C GLN A 44 12.02 0.56 -38.85
N PRO A 45 11.38 -0.56 -38.45
CA PRO A 45 11.53 -1.12 -37.11
C PRO A 45 13.00 -1.40 -36.79
N THR A 46 13.44 -1.07 -35.62
CA THR A 46 14.81 -1.37 -35.13
C THR A 46 14.91 -2.75 -34.50
N ILE A 47 13.77 -3.35 -34.15
CA ILE A 47 13.67 -4.67 -33.50
C ILE A 47 12.68 -5.50 -34.32
N PHE A 48 13.10 -6.67 -34.74
CA PHE A 48 12.31 -7.62 -35.52
C PHE A 48 11.97 -8.86 -34.70
N ALA A 49 10.87 -9.53 -35.03
CA ALA A 49 10.47 -10.78 -34.37
C ALA A 49 11.52 -11.89 -34.47
N SER A 50 12.38 -11.81 -35.49
CA SER A 50 13.51 -12.73 -35.71
C SER A 50 14.75 -12.43 -34.87
N ASP A 51 14.73 -11.39 -34.04
CA ASP A 51 15.89 -11.01 -33.20
C ASP A 51 16.27 -12.17 -32.25
N GLU A 52 17.54 -12.59 -32.34
CA GLU A 52 18.08 -13.70 -31.55
C GLU A 52 17.95 -13.50 -30.03
N ARG A 53 17.89 -12.24 -29.56
CA ARG A 53 17.70 -11.91 -28.14
C ARG A 53 16.37 -12.45 -27.61
N PHE A 54 15.33 -12.55 -28.45
CA PHE A 54 14.03 -13.13 -28.03
C PHE A 54 14.10 -14.61 -27.68
N LYS A 55 15.09 -15.35 -28.18
CA LYS A 55 15.30 -16.76 -27.80
C LYS A 55 15.59 -16.93 -26.31
N GLN A 56 16.22 -15.92 -25.68
CA GLN A 56 16.49 -15.91 -24.25
C GLN A 56 15.42 -15.13 -23.47
N ALA A 57 14.94 -14.02 -24.04
CA ALA A 57 13.94 -13.16 -23.38
C ALA A 57 12.59 -13.88 -23.15
N LEU A 58 12.13 -14.64 -24.12
CA LEU A 58 10.83 -15.33 -24.02
C LEU A 58 10.76 -16.35 -22.85
N PRO A 59 11.72 -17.28 -22.71
CA PRO A 59 11.75 -18.19 -21.55
C PRO A 59 11.92 -17.44 -20.23
N ALA A 60 12.71 -16.35 -20.18
CA ALA A 60 12.86 -15.54 -19.00
C ALA A 60 11.56 -14.86 -18.60
N ALA A 61 10.82 -14.28 -19.57
CA ALA A 61 9.50 -13.70 -19.32
C ALA A 61 8.50 -14.75 -18.78
N GLN A 62 8.50 -15.95 -19.38
CA GLN A 62 7.65 -17.05 -18.92
C GLN A 62 7.98 -17.48 -17.49
N THR A 63 9.26 -17.41 -17.09
CA THR A 63 9.69 -17.70 -15.72
C THR A 63 9.12 -16.67 -14.75
N LEU A 64 9.19 -15.37 -15.07
CA LEU A 64 8.68 -14.29 -14.21
C LEU A 64 7.15 -14.37 -13.97
N ILE A 65 6.41 -15.04 -14.85
CA ILE A 65 4.95 -15.21 -14.74
C ILE A 65 4.53 -16.66 -14.51
N SER A 66 5.46 -17.53 -14.10
CA SER A 66 5.18 -18.97 -13.99
C SER A 66 4.24 -19.36 -12.85
N GLY A 67 4.18 -18.54 -11.78
CA GLY A 67 3.40 -18.79 -10.58
C GLY A 67 2.40 -17.68 -10.24
N GLU A 68 1.78 -17.83 -9.08
CA GLU A 68 0.94 -16.84 -8.40
C GLU A 68 1.44 -16.75 -6.96
N ILE A 69 1.32 -15.58 -6.33
CA ILE A 69 1.77 -15.35 -4.95
C ILE A 69 0.53 -15.06 -4.10
N ASP A 70 0.24 -15.93 -3.15
CA ASP A 70 -0.78 -15.66 -2.14
C ASP A 70 -0.26 -14.63 -1.14
N LEU A 71 -1.13 -13.67 -0.80
CA LEU A 71 -0.83 -12.63 0.17
C LEU A 71 -1.58 -12.90 1.45
N THR A 72 -0.88 -12.83 2.56
CA THR A 72 -1.45 -12.96 3.90
C THR A 72 -1.13 -11.74 4.74
N LEU A 73 -1.79 -11.63 5.87
CA LEU A 73 -1.57 -10.61 6.89
C LEU A 73 -1.69 -11.26 8.28
N ALA A 74 -1.17 -10.61 9.31
CA ALA A 74 -1.25 -11.07 10.68
C ALA A 74 -0.69 -12.50 10.86
N GLU A 75 0.58 -12.66 10.48
CA GLU A 75 1.32 -13.92 10.58
C GLU A 75 0.62 -15.09 9.84
N GLY A 76 0.13 -14.81 8.64
CA GLY A 76 -0.51 -15.80 7.79
C GLY A 76 -1.97 -16.14 8.14
N THR A 77 -2.55 -15.50 9.16
CA THR A 77 -3.90 -15.85 9.65
C THR A 77 -5.01 -15.26 8.80
N VAL A 78 -4.74 -14.19 8.07
CA VAL A 78 -5.73 -13.48 7.25
C VAL A 78 -5.29 -13.47 5.80
N SER A 79 -6.17 -13.89 4.88
CA SER A 79 -5.91 -13.75 3.45
C SER A 79 -6.08 -12.30 3.02
N ALA A 80 -5.06 -11.77 2.35
CA ALA A 80 -5.04 -10.42 1.80
C ALA A 80 -5.16 -10.41 0.26
N GLY A 81 -5.52 -11.55 -0.35
CA GLY A 81 -5.65 -11.72 -1.78
C GLY A 81 -4.45 -12.39 -2.42
N LYS A 82 -4.24 -12.18 -3.71
CA LYS A 82 -3.11 -12.78 -4.45
C LYS A 82 -2.60 -11.89 -5.57
N VAL A 83 -1.35 -12.08 -5.92
CA VAL A 83 -0.74 -11.56 -7.15
C VAL A 83 -0.84 -12.66 -8.19
N GLY A 84 -1.77 -12.51 -9.12
CA GLY A 84 -2.02 -13.48 -10.18
C GLY A 84 -1.18 -13.21 -11.43
N LYS A 85 -1.18 -14.16 -12.36
CA LYS A 85 -0.40 -14.08 -13.60
C LYS A 85 -0.73 -12.87 -14.47
N ASP A 86 -1.99 -12.47 -14.55
CA ASP A 86 -2.41 -11.32 -15.35
C ASP A 86 -1.79 -10.01 -14.80
N LEU A 87 -1.70 -9.90 -13.48
CA LEU A 87 -1.06 -8.76 -12.82
C LEU A 87 0.46 -8.78 -13.07
N LEU A 88 1.11 -9.93 -12.94
CA LEU A 88 2.53 -10.09 -13.25
C LEU A 88 2.84 -9.71 -14.70
N VAL A 89 1.98 -10.13 -15.66
CA VAL A 89 2.12 -9.72 -17.07
C VAL A 89 2.01 -8.22 -17.24
N SER A 90 1.11 -7.56 -16.49
CA SER A 90 0.96 -6.09 -16.57
C SER A 90 2.16 -5.32 -16.05
N TRP A 91 3.00 -5.95 -15.24
CA TRP A 91 4.24 -5.37 -14.72
C TRP A 91 5.47 -5.69 -15.56
N LEU A 92 5.34 -6.59 -16.57
CA LEU A 92 6.47 -6.90 -17.42
C LEU A 92 6.84 -5.71 -18.30
N THR A 93 8.11 -5.41 -18.32
CA THR A 93 8.74 -4.48 -19.28
C THR A 93 9.98 -5.15 -19.86
N LEU A 94 10.48 -4.60 -20.97
CA LEU A 94 11.72 -5.06 -21.58
C LEU A 94 12.79 -3.98 -21.42
N ASP A 95 13.97 -4.41 -21.04
CA ASP A 95 15.14 -3.56 -21.13
C ASP A 95 15.38 -3.20 -22.61
N PRO A 96 15.48 -1.90 -22.97
CA PRO A 96 15.52 -1.48 -24.37
C PRO A 96 16.79 -1.90 -25.13
N GLU A 97 17.88 -2.17 -24.42
CA GLU A 97 19.16 -2.55 -25.04
C GLU A 97 19.30 -4.06 -25.17
N THR A 98 18.95 -4.78 -24.12
CA THR A 98 19.13 -6.23 -24.06
C THR A 98 17.91 -7.02 -24.46
N LEU A 99 16.72 -6.41 -24.47
CA LEU A 99 15.39 -7.01 -24.62
C LEU A 99 15.06 -8.04 -23.53
N MET A 100 15.84 -8.10 -22.46
CA MET A 100 15.55 -8.98 -21.34
C MET A 100 14.34 -8.46 -20.54
N PRO A 101 13.42 -9.36 -20.15
CA PRO A 101 12.25 -8.97 -19.39
C PRO A 101 12.65 -8.60 -17.95
N THR A 102 12.06 -7.53 -17.49
CA THR A 102 12.17 -7.03 -16.11
C THR A 102 10.78 -6.64 -15.60
N LEU A 103 10.69 -6.34 -14.31
CA LEU A 103 9.47 -5.79 -13.73
C LEU A 103 9.54 -4.27 -13.70
N ASP A 104 8.46 -3.61 -14.10
CA ASP A 104 8.27 -2.18 -13.89
C ASP A 104 8.13 -1.89 -12.39
N GLN A 105 9.22 -1.42 -11.79
CA GLN A 105 9.28 -1.14 -10.36
C GLN A 105 8.27 -0.07 -9.93
N ALA A 106 8.01 0.92 -10.79
CA ALA A 106 7.05 1.97 -10.50
C ALA A 106 5.61 1.42 -10.49
N ALA A 107 5.28 0.53 -11.40
CA ALA A 107 3.98 -0.13 -11.46
C ALA A 107 3.76 -1.04 -10.23
N VAL A 108 4.78 -1.81 -9.82
CA VAL A 108 4.72 -2.64 -8.60
C VAL A 108 4.56 -1.77 -7.36
N ALA A 109 5.32 -0.68 -7.24
CA ALA A 109 5.22 0.24 -6.11
C ALA A 109 3.84 0.91 -6.02
N ALA A 110 3.30 1.38 -7.15
CA ALA A 110 1.96 1.98 -7.20
C ALA A 110 0.87 0.98 -6.78
N TRP A 111 1.00 -0.28 -7.21
CA TRP A 111 0.09 -1.33 -6.77
C TRP A 111 0.22 -1.62 -5.27
N ALA A 112 1.45 -1.66 -4.73
CA ALA A 112 1.67 -1.87 -3.30
C ALA A 112 1.10 -0.72 -2.46
N GLU A 113 1.20 0.52 -2.92
CA GLU A 113 0.55 1.66 -2.26
C GLU A 113 -0.97 1.54 -2.24
N GLN A 114 -1.57 1.15 -3.36
CA GLN A 114 -3.01 0.92 -3.42
C GLN A 114 -3.43 -0.21 -2.47
N LYS A 115 -2.64 -1.29 -2.39
CA LYS A 115 -2.87 -2.38 -1.45
C LYS A 115 -2.75 -1.91 -0.01
N GLY A 116 -1.80 -1.03 0.30
CA GLY A 116 -1.70 -0.37 1.60
C GLY A 116 -2.96 0.44 1.95
N VAL A 117 -3.50 1.23 1.01
CA VAL A 117 -4.76 1.96 1.23
C VAL A 117 -5.93 1.00 1.50
N GLU A 118 -5.98 -0.14 0.81
CA GLU A 118 -7.03 -1.16 1.00
C GLU A 118 -6.96 -1.82 2.39
N LEU A 119 -5.76 -2.06 2.91
CA LEU A 119 -5.54 -2.87 4.12
C LEU A 119 -5.33 -2.02 5.39
N ASN A 120 -4.86 -0.79 5.27
CA ASN A 120 -4.56 0.04 6.43
C ASN A 120 -5.81 0.34 7.25
N THR A 121 -5.69 0.16 8.58
CA THR A 121 -6.77 0.49 9.51
C THR A 121 -6.48 1.76 10.32
N ILE A 122 -5.21 2.17 10.44
CA ILE A 122 -4.80 3.37 11.17
C ILE A 122 -5.57 4.61 10.68
N GLY A 123 -6.10 5.40 11.62
CA GLY A 123 -6.84 6.63 11.32
C GLY A 123 -8.23 6.42 10.70
N THR A 124 -8.59 5.21 10.27
CA THR A 124 -9.89 4.95 9.64
C THR A 124 -11.04 5.01 10.66
N LYS A 125 -12.25 5.17 10.16
CA LYS A 125 -13.47 5.12 10.96
C LYS A 125 -13.76 3.66 11.33
N ARG A 126 -13.90 3.36 12.63
CA ARG A 126 -14.34 2.07 13.16
C ARG A 126 -15.65 2.20 13.86
N THR A 127 -16.51 1.22 13.64
CA THR A 127 -17.79 1.12 14.34
C THR A 127 -17.87 -0.23 15.03
N PHE A 128 -18.17 -0.22 16.31
CA PHE A 128 -18.29 -1.44 17.11
C PHE A 128 -19.40 -1.30 18.14
N LYS A 129 -19.88 -2.42 18.63
CA LYS A 129 -20.86 -2.46 19.72
C LYS A 129 -20.10 -2.66 21.03
N ARG A 130 -20.22 -1.67 21.93
CA ARG A 130 -19.68 -1.75 23.29
C ARG A 130 -20.44 -2.82 24.08
N PRO A 131 -19.86 -3.49 25.09
CA PRO A 131 -20.51 -4.56 25.84
C PRO A 131 -21.84 -4.16 26.51
N ASP A 132 -22.01 -2.90 26.91
CA ASP A 132 -23.27 -2.37 27.44
C ASP A 132 -24.37 -2.18 26.36
N GLY A 133 -24.06 -2.52 25.10
CA GLY A 133 -25.00 -2.44 23.97
C GLY A 133 -24.94 -1.16 23.16
N LYS A 134 -24.17 -0.14 23.57
CA LYS A 134 -24.01 1.13 22.87
C LYS A 134 -23.20 0.92 21.57
N ASN A 135 -23.72 1.43 20.45
CA ASN A 135 -22.93 1.51 19.22
C ASN A 135 -21.98 2.71 19.30
N VAL A 136 -20.71 2.42 19.19
CA VAL A 136 -19.64 3.43 19.23
C VAL A 136 -18.99 3.56 17.87
N THR A 137 -18.78 4.79 17.44
CA THR A 137 -17.99 5.11 16.24
C THR A 137 -16.84 6.00 16.64
N VAL A 138 -15.63 5.60 16.27
CA VAL A 138 -14.40 6.34 16.52
C VAL A 138 -13.58 6.42 15.25
N SER A 139 -12.89 7.53 15.04
CA SER A 139 -12.00 7.74 13.90
C SER A 139 -10.80 8.59 14.29
N GLY A 140 -9.72 8.45 13.55
CA GLY A 140 -8.46 9.13 13.85
C GLY A 140 -7.63 8.41 14.90
N GLY A 141 -6.62 9.10 15.43
CA GLY A 141 -5.62 8.51 16.31
C GLY A 141 -4.51 7.80 15.54
N VAL A 142 -3.69 7.06 16.27
CA VAL A 142 -2.45 6.44 15.75
C VAL A 142 -2.43 4.91 15.92
N TYR A 143 -3.50 4.31 16.42
CA TYR A 143 -3.62 2.87 16.57
C TYR A 143 -4.16 2.21 15.31
N GLY A 144 -3.63 1.05 14.97
CA GLY A 144 -4.10 0.23 13.85
C GLY A 144 -2.97 -0.37 13.03
N TRP A 145 -3.34 -1.04 11.96
CA TRP A 145 -2.43 -1.66 11.00
C TRP A 145 -1.97 -0.64 9.96
N LYS A 146 -0.67 -0.67 9.66
CA LYS A 146 -0.06 0.11 8.57
C LYS A 146 0.91 -0.77 7.79
N VAL A 147 0.59 -1.02 6.54
CA VAL A 147 1.42 -1.78 5.59
C VAL A 147 2.68 -1.00 5.25
N SER A 148 3.84 -1.67 5.24
CA SER A 148 5.07 -1.16 4.64
C SER A 148 5.01 -1.39 3.12
N THR A 149 4.48 -0.41 2.38
CA THR A 149 4.26 -0.54 0.94
C THR A 149 5.57 -0.66 0.16
N ALA A 150 6.62 -0.01 0.63
CA ALA A 150 7.95 -0.11 0.03
C ALA A 150 8.56 -1.51 0.21
N ASP A 151 8.46 -2.09 1.42
CA ASP A 151 8.98 -3.43 1.67
C ASP A 151 8.16 -4.49 0.92
N LEU A 152 6.84 -4.31 0.82
CA LEU A 152 5.98 -5.17 0.02
C LEU A 152 6.39 -5.17 -1.46
N ALA A 153 6.59 -3.99 -2.04
CA ALA A 153 7.04 -3.86 -3.43
C ALA A 153 8.41 -4.52 -3.65
N ASN A 154 9.38 -4.25 -2.78
CA ASN A 154 10.71 -4.83 -2.86
C ASN A 154 10.69 -6.36 -2.72
N THR A 155 9.89 -6.89 -1.80
CA THR A 155 9.73 -8.32 -1.58
C THR A 155 9.12 -8.99 -2.81
N LEU A 156 8.08 -8.39 -3.41
CA LEU A 156 7.46 -8.89 -4.63
C LEU A 156 8.45 -8.92 -5.80
N ILE A 157 9.17 -7.81 -6.02
CA ILE A 157 10.17 -7.72 -7.10
C ILE A 157 11.27 -8.78 -6.89
N GLY A 158 11.79 -8.90 -5.68
CA GLY A 158 12.84 -9.86 -5.36
C GLY A 158 12.38 -11.32 -5.56
N ASN A 159 11.21 -11.66 -5.06
CA ASN A 159 10.67 -13.02 -5.16
C ASN A 159 10.36 -13.40 -6.61
N VAL A 160 9.65 -12.55 -7.35
CA VAL A 160 9.32 -12.82 -8.76
C VAL A 160 10.59 -12.92 -9.60
N THR A 161 11.58 -12.04 -9.39
CA THR A 161 12.85 -12.08 -10.11
C THR A 161 13.64 -13.35 -9.81
N ALA A 162 13.55 -13.86 -8.57
CA ALA A 162 14.16 -15.13 -8.18
C ALA A 162 13.36 -16.38 -8.61
N GLY A 163 12.16 -16.20 -9.22
CA GLY A 163 11.25 -17.30 -9.54
C GLY A 163 10.63 -17.97 -8.31
N ASN A 164 10.59 -17.27 -7.18
CA ASN A 164 9.95 -17.72 -5.94
C ASN A 164 8.51 -17.20 -5.88
N PHE A 165 7.54 -18.12 -5.82
CA PHE A 165 6.11 -17.83 -5.75
C PHE A 165 5.47 -18.35 -4.46
N GLU A 166 6.25 -18.44 -3.38
CA GLU A 166 5.71 -18.75 -2.06
C GLU A 166 4.83 -17.62 -1.54
N ALA A 167 3.92 -17.97 -0.62
CA ALA A 167 3.05 -16.99 0.02
C ALA A 167 3.85 -15.91 0.77
N ILE A 168 3.42 -14.67 0.69
CA ILE A 168 4.03 -13.54 1.36
C ILE A 168 3.09 -13.04 2.46
N ASP A 169 3.58 -13.02 3.70
CA ASP A 169 2.94 -12.25 4.75
C ASP A 169 3.32 -10.78 4.58
N ILE A 170 2.33 -9.92 4.38
CA ILE A 170 2.53 -8.52 4.01
C ILE A 170 3.28 -7.79 5.12
N PRO A 171 4.46 -7.20 4.83
CA PRO A 171 5.22 -6.47 5.83
C PRO A 171 4.46 -5.23 6.30
N CYS A 172 4.45 -5.00 7.60
CA CYS A 172 3.77 -3.88 8.23
C CYS A 172 4.74 -3.00 9.01
N GLU A 173 4.62 -1.68 8.88
CA GLU A 173 5.31 -0.70 9.72
C GLU A 173 4.72 -0.69 11.14
N GLN A 174 3.43 -1.02 11.24
CA GLN A 174 2.69 -1.07 12.50
C GLN A 174 1.61 -2.13 12.42
N THR A 175 1.44 -2.84 13.54
CA THR A 175 0.40 -3.86 13.73
C THR A 175 -0.55 -3.48 14.87
N ALA A 176 -1.69 -4.16 14.97
CA ALA A 176 -2.63 -4.09 16.07
C ALA A 176 -2.90 -5.50 16.61
N ASP A 177 -3.71 -5.64 17.64
CA ASP A 177 -3.94 -6.93 18.30
C ASP A 177 -4.55 -7.99 17.36
N VAL A 178 -5.51 -7.56 16.52
CA VAL A 178 -6.19 -8.41 15.54
C VAL A 178 -6.40 -7.64 14.24
N TYR A 179 -6.63 -8.34 13.14
CA TYR A 179 -6.98 -7.71 11.87
C TYR A 179 -8.40 -8.07 11.44
N ASN A 180 -9.29 -7.08 11.38
CA ASN A 180 -10.67 -7.24 10.93
C ASN A 180 -11.00 -6.30 9.72
N GLY A 181 -9.98 -5.79 9.06
CA GLY A 181 -10.13 -4.87 7.94
C GLY A 181 -10.48 -3.43 8.33
N PRO A 182 -10.44 -2.50 7.37
CA PRO A 182 -10.88 -1.13 7.56
C PRO A 182 -12.34 -1.08 8.01
N GLY A 183 -12.62 -0.33 9.07
CA GLY A 183 -13.96 -0.22 9.66
C GLY A 183 -14.27 -1.22 10.76
N GLY A 184 -13.54 -2.31 10.84
CA GLY A 184 -13.65 -3.31 11.92
C GLY A 184 -12.86 -2.91 13.18
N ARG A 185 -13.21 -3.54 14.30
CA ARG A 185 -12.46 -3.42 15.56
C ARG A 185 -11.19 -4.26 15.46
N ASP A 186 -10.04 -3.64 15.63
CA ASP A 186 -8.72 -4.27 15.52
C ASP A 186 -7.95 -4.36 16.87
N TRP A 187 -8.68 -4.26 17.97
CA TRP A 187 -8.16 -4.40 19.34
C TRP A 187 -8.97 -5.43 20.14
N THR A 188 -8.34 -5.95 21.19
CA THR A 188 -8.96 -6.90 22.13
C THR A 188 -9.35 -6.19 23.44
N ALA A 189 -8.41 -6.02 24.36
CA ALA A 189 -8.63 -5.25 25.58
C ALA A 189 -8.47 -3.75 25.31
N TYR A 190 -9.27 -2.91 25.97
CA TYR A 190 -9.21 -1.47 25.73
C TYR A 190 -9.74 -0.62 26.90
N VAL A 191 -9.28 0.62 26.92
CA VAL A 191 -9.83 1.67 27.77
C VAL A 191 -10.71 2.56 26.90
N ASP A 192 -11.98 2.66 27.25
CA ASP A 192 -12.95 3.56 26.64
C ASP A 192 -13.06 4.85 27.47
N ILE A 193 -12.80 5.99 26.86
CA ILE A 193 -12.99 7.31 27.44
C ILE A 193 -14.12 7.99 26.71
N ASP A 194 -15.33 7.87 27.28
CA ASP A 194 -16.54 8.44 26.70
C ASP A 194 -16.68 9.92 27.10
N LEU A 195 -16.40 10.81 26.16
CA LEU A 195 -16.43 12.26 26.38
C LEU A 195 -17.85 12.78 26.62
N SER A 196 -18.88 12.09 26.15
CA SER A 196 -20.27 12.50 26.33
C SER A 196 -20.83 12.07 27.69
N GLU A 197 -20.41 10.90 28.17
CA GLU A 197 -20.81 10.36 29.46
C GLU A 197 -19.88 10.81 30.60
N GLN A 198 -18.72 11.38 30.27
CA GLN A 198 -17.65 11.72 31.20
C GLN A 198 -17.23 10.52 32.06
N LYS A 199 -17.03 9.37 31.39
CA LYS A 199 -16.67 8.10 32.01
C LYS A 199 -15.47 7.46 31.35
N VAL A 200 -14.64 6.81 32.17
CA VAL A 200 -13.57 5.90 31.73
C VAL A 200 -13.98 4.49 32.09
N ARG A 201 -13.90 3.57 31.15
CA ARG A 201 -14.14 2.15 31.32
C ARG A 201 -12.96 1.34 30.84
N TYR A 202 -12.68 0.24 31.52
CA TYR A 202 -11.70 -0.75 31.06
C TYR A 202 -12.40 -2.07 30.78
N TYR A 203 -12.21 -2.58 29.58
CA TYR A 203 -12.71 -3.87 29.12
C TYR A 203 -11.52 -4.81 28.86
N ASN A 204 -11.62 -6.05 29.33
CA ASN A 204 -10.62 -7.08 29.04
C ASN A 204 -10.85 -7.70 27.65
N GLU A 205 -10.02 -8.70 27.31
CA GLU A 205 -10.07 -9.42 26.02
C GLU A 205 -11.39 -10.18 25.80
N LYS A 206 -12.18 -10.43 26.84
CA LYS A 206 -13.49 -11.08 26.79
C LYS A 206 -14.66 -10.09 26.79
N ASP A 207 -14.36 -8.80 26.61
CA ASP A 207 -15.34 -7.73 26.70
C ASP A 207 -16.04 -7.59 28.07
N GLU A 208 -15.41 -8.10 29.15
CA GLU A 208 -15.90 -7.89 30.52
C GLU A 208 -15.45 -6.52 31.04
N GLU A 209 -16.40 -5.73 31.58
CA GLU A 209 -16.08 -4.45 32.22
C GLU A 209 -15.45 -4.71 33.58
N LEU A 210 -14.15 -4.46 33.68
CA LEU A 210 -13.38 -4.66 34.90
C LEU A 210 -13.31 -3.40 35.79
N PHE A 211 -13.51 -2.24 35.17
CA PHE A 211 -13.38 -0.96 35.84
C PHE A 211 -14.22 0.11 35.19
N VAL A 212 -14.86 0.95 35.96
CA VAL A 212 -15.56 2.16 35.51
C VAL A 212 -15.39 3.27 36.54
N THR A 213 -15.15 4.47 36.07
CA THR A 213 -15.05 5.68 36.91
C THR A 213 -15.49 6.93 36.13
N ASP A 214 -15.89 7.95 36.87
CA ASP A 214 -16.12 9.26 36.29
C ASP A 214 -14.79 9.95 35.95
N CYS A 215 -14.79 10.78 34.90
CA CYS A 215 -13.63 11.59 34.53
C CYS A 215 -14.08 13.00 34.16
N VAL A 216 -13.11 13.91 34.08
CA VAL A 216 -13.29 15.25 33.54
C VAL A 216 -12.43 15.37 32.31
N THR A 217 -13.04 15.72 31.19
CA THR A 217 -12.34 15.94 29.92
C THR A 217 -12.13 17.42 29.65
N GLY A 218 -11.36 17.73 28.60
CA GLY A 218 -11.01 19.09 28.26
C GLY A 218 -12.18 20.00 27.95
N ASP A 219 -12.07 21.27 28.32
CA ASP A 219 -13.09 22.29 28.13
C ASP A 219 -13.10 22.81 26.68
N VAL A 220 -14.09 22.38 25.91
CA VAL A 220 -14.27 22.77 24.50
C VAL A 220 -14.48 24.29 24.37
N SER A 221 -15.16 24.93 25.34
CA SER A 221 -15.45 26.37 25.30
C SER A 221 -14.19 27.23 25.37
N LYS A 222 -13.12 26.67 25.94
CA LYS A 222 -11.80 27.31 26.06
C LYS A 222 -10.80 26.82 25.02
N GLY A 223 -11.23 26.11 23.98
CA GLY A 223 -10.33 25.56 22.97
C GLY A 223 -9.42 24.43 23.46
N ARG A 224 -9.78 23.77 24.57
CA ARG A 224 -9.00 22.71 25.21
C ARG A 224 -9.74 21.36 25.10
N SER A 225 -10.23 21.03 23.92
CA SER A 225 -10.92 19.76 23.69
C SER A 225 -9.97 18.57 23.85
N THR A 226 -10.44 17.50 24.48
CA THR A 226 -9.74 16.21 24.49
C THR A 226 -9.76 15.62 23.10
N PRO A 227 -8.60 15.28 22.50
CA PRO A 227 -8.56 14.65 21.18
C PRO A 227 -9.30 13.32 21.17
N THR A 228 -10.08 13.10 20.11
CA THR A 228 -10.75 11.81 19.86
C THR A 228 -9.89 10.91 18.96
N GLY A 229 -10.05 9.60 19.06
CA GLY A 229 -9.34 8.65 18.23
C GLY A 229 -8.91 7.41 18.99
N LEU A 230 -8.17 6.54 18.29
CA LEU A 230 -7.61 5.31 18.85
C LEU A 230 -6.10 5.50 19.08
N TYR A 231 -5.68 5.16 20.29
CA TYR A 231 -4.31 5.39 20.74
C TYR A 231 -3.76 4.17 21.48
N TYR A 232 -2.46 4.02 21.47
CA TYR A 232 -1.77 3.04 22.33
C TYR A 232 -1.62 3.58 23.74
N LEU A 233 -1.77 2.72 24.74
CA LEU A 233 -1.37 3.01 26.10
C LEU A 233 0.17 3.04 26.17
N ARG A 234 0.75 4.23 26.25
CA ARG A 234 2.22 4.40 26.22
C ARG A 234 2.92 4.10 27.54
N ALA A 235 2.27 4.39 28.65
CA ALA A 235 2.87 4.19 29.96
C ALA A 235 1.78 4.12 31.06
N LYS A 236 2.08 3.38 32.10
CA LYS A 236 1.36 3.40 33.39
C LYS A 236 2.32 3.97 34.43
N LYS A 237 1.91 5.02 35.11
CA LYS A 237 2.71 5.66 36.16
C LYS A 237 1.85 5.94 37.37
N SER A 238 2.38 5.65 38.56
CA SER A 238 1.75 5.95 39.84
C SER A 238 2.85 6.03 40.93
N PRO A 239 2.92 7.12 41.71
CA PRO A 239 2.23 8.39 41.55
C PRO A 239 2.83 9.23 40.41
N GLU A 240 2.05 10.13 39.83
CA GLU A 240 2.51 11.09 38.81
C GLU A 240 2.26 12.53 39.29
N VAL A 241 3.24 13.39 39.09
CA VAL A 241 3.13 14.81 39.40
C VAL A 241 2.77 15.56 38.13
N LEU A 242 1.56 16.09 38.06
CA LEU A 242 1.16 16.99 36.99
C LEU A 242 1.63 18.40 37.30
N THR A 243 2.40 18.99 36.39
CA THR A 243 2.85 20.37 36.45
C THR A 243 2.11 21.21 35.43
N GLY A 244 1.34 22.17 35.88
CA GLY A 244 0.76 23.24 35.08
C GLY A 244 1.41 24.59 35.39
N PHE A 245 1.09 25.58 34.59
CA PHE A 245 1.43 26.97 34.89
C PHE A 245 0.14 27.78 34.92
N ASN A 246 0.00 28.61 35.96
CA ASN A 246 -1.06 29.59 36.06
C ASN A 246 -0.87 30.71 35.04
N ALA A 247 -1.90 31.54 34.83
CA ALA A 247 -1.86 32.65 33.89
C ALA A 247 -0.78 33.69 34.25
N ASP A 248 -0.35 33.72 35.51
CA ASP A 248 0.73 34.57 36.04
C ASP A 248 2.13 33.96 35.91
N GLY A 249 2.24 32.76 35.30
CA GLY A 249 3.49 32.03 35.10
C GLY A 249 3.97 31.26 36.35
N THR A 250 3.22 31.28 37.45
CA THR A 250 3.53 30.46 38.63
C THR A 250 3.23 28.99 38.36
N LYS A 251 4.06 28.09 38.91
CA LYS A 251 3.95 26.65 38.71
C LYS A 251 2.79 26.10 39.57
N ASP A 252 1.81 25.48 38.90
CA ASP A 252 0.75 24.77 39.58
C ASP A 252 1.12 23.27 39.65
N LEU A 253 1.15 22.72 40.86
CA LEU A 253 1.52 21.34 41.13
C LEU A 253 0.28 20.59 41.59
N SER A 254 -0.18 19.64 40.77
CA SER A 254 -1.24 18.69 41.18
C SER A 254 -0.64 17.29 41.31
N LEU A 255 -0.79 16.69 42.51
CA LEU A 255 -0.39 15.32 42.76
C LEU A 255 -1.60 14.43 42.49
N ILE A 256 -1.53 13.56 41.49
CA ILE A 256 -2.54 12.54 41.25
C ILE A 256 -2.04 11.23 41.85
N HIS A 257 -2.75 10.75 42.87
CA HIS A 257 -2.64 9.40 43.37
C HIS A 257 -3.65 8.51 42.63
N ILE A 258 -3.14 7.71 41.69
CA ILE A 258 -3.91 6.58 41.17
C ILE A 258 -3.64 5.44 42.15
N SER A 259 -4.53 5.24 43.13
CA SER A 259 -4.45 4.05 43.97
C SER A 259 -4.76 2.82 43.12
N GLU A 260 -3.86 1.83 43.16
CA GLU A 260 -4.23 0.50 42.68
C GLU A 260 -5.46 0.00 43.41
N PRO A 261 -6.44 -0.62 42.73
CA PRO A 261 -7.53 -1.25 43.43
C PRO A 261 -6.92 -2.34 44.31
N THR A 262 -7.06 -2.18 45.62
CA THR A 262 -6.77 -3.23 46.57
C THR A 262 -7.58 -4.47 46.22
N ARG A 263 -6.89 -5.59 46.08
CA ARG A 263 -7.46 -6.92 45.82
C ARG A 263 -8.55 -7.29 46.82
#